data_d451cc752ba47d1814aa93734ee726e0
#
_entry.id   d451cc752ba47d1814aa93734ee726e0
#
_cell.length_a   1.000
_cell.length_b   1.000
_cell.length_c   1.000
_cell.angle_alpha   90.00
_cell.angle_beta   90.00
_cell.angle_gamma   90.00
#
_symmetry.space_group_name_H-M   'P 1'
#
loop_
_entity.id
_entity.type
_entity.pdbx_description
1 polymer ?
#
loop_
_entity_poly.entity_id
_entity_poly.type
_entity_poly.pdbx_seq_one_letter_code
_entity_poly.pdbx_strand_id
1 'polypeptide(L)'
;MTRGERACPLAVLLALVTSCATHAPTAPLLTGSPGASTQPPPTATAPPSASVVADGWRIHHLLVDLHTHVEATPEHLAQAVGTFDAVGIGVAVNLSGGIVTHEGDRPSAFERNKSLADRLSPGRFVEYMNLDYAGWDAPDFAERAVAQIDEGARLGAAGFKEFKRLGLYLRDQTGHLLKIDDPKLDPMWHRLGELGMPVSIHVADPKAFWGPYDRSNERWTELKDHPSWWFGDPTKYPPREDLLAALERVVARHPETTFVCVHFGNNAEDLDWVDAQLDKHPNMQVDIAARVPEIGRHDPGRVRALFMKHGDRILFGTDFQVYDRMTLGSGGSGPPPTDADAVEFFQKHWRFFETKDRGFAHMTPIQGDWTISAIDLPADVLAKVYFENARRLLGKRFPGRPASP
;
A
#
# COMPACT_ATOMS: atom_id res chain seq x y z
N MET A 1 -38.62 -46.16 7.11
CA MET A 1 -39.96 -45.59 7.38
C MET A 1 -39.91 -44.17 6.88
N THR A 2 -40.30 -43.96 5.67
CA THR A 2 -41.49 -43.33 5.07
C THR A 2 -41.50 -41.80 5.19
N ARG A 3 -41.19 -41.15 4.04
CA ARG A 3 -42.04 -40.27 3.20
C ARG A 3 -42.32 -38.89 3.83
N GLY A 4 -42.26 -37.76 3.17
CA GLY A 4 -42.69 -37.47 1.83
C GLY A 4 -42.30 -36.11 1.30
N GLU A 5 -42.17 -36.13 0.05
CA GLU A 5 -42.10 -34.99 -0.89
C GLU A 5 -43.39 -34.17 -0.92
N ARG A 6 -43.28 -32.87 -1.16
CA ARG A 6 -44.28 -32.16 -2.00
C ARG A 6 -43.64 -30.98 -2.70
N ALA A 7 -43.55 -31.09 -4.00
CA ALA A 7 -43.39 -30.01 -4.96
C ALA A 7 -44.76 -29.41 -5.30
N CYS A 8 -44.82 -28.16 -5.73
CA CYS A 8 -45.69 -27.66 -6.80
C CYS A 8 -45.73 -26.13 -6.88
N PRO A 9 -46.27 -25.54 -7.94
CA PRO A 9 -45.54 -25.24 -9.17
C PRO A 9 -45.64 -23.74 -9.57
N LEU A 10 -44.88 -23.45 -10.63
CA LEU A 10 -44.88 -22.26 -11.48
C LEU A 10 -46.27 -21.81 -11.94
N ALA A 11 -46.57 -20.50 -11.93
CA ALA A 11 -47.63 -19.90 -12.73
C ALA A 11 -47.06 -18.68 -13.50
N VAL A 12 -46.98 -18.88 -14.81
CA VAL A 12 -46.70 -17.86 -15.83
C VAL A 12 -48.03 -17.17 -16.15
N LEU A 13 -48.05 -15.82 -16.10
CA LEU A 13 -49.19 -15.06 -16.61
C LEU A 13 -48.69 -14.13 -17.75
N LEU A 14 -49.11 -14.48 -18.95
CA LEU A 14 -48.96 -13.75 -20.20
C LEU A 14 -50.18 -12.84 -20.35
N ALA A 15 -49.99 -11.53 -20.48
CA ALA A 15 -51.07 -10.60 -20.83
C ALA A 15 -50.78 -9.95 -22.18
N LEU A 16 -51.55 -10.34 -23.14
CA LEU A 16 -51.74 -9.70 -24.46
C LEU A 16 -52.60 -8.44 -24.27
N VAL A 17 -52.14 -7.32 -24.83
CA VAL A 17 -53.00 -6.14 -25.02
C VAL A 17 -53.11 -5.82 -26.52
N THR A 18 -54.32 -5.92 -27.02
CA THR A 18 -54.77 -5.65 -28.35
C THR A 18 -54.86 -4.14 -28.63
N SER A 19 -54.49 -3.77 -29.85
CA SER A 19 -54.63 -2.48 -30.48
C SER A 19 -56.07 -2.14 -30.79
N CYS A 20 -56.51 -0.91 -30.49
CA CYS A 20 -57.68 -0.30 -31.12
C CYS A 20 -57.33 1.11 -31.59
N ALA A 21 -57.38 1.29 -32.87
CA ALA A 21 -57.31 2.61 -33.53
C ALA A 21 -58.70 3.28 -33.53
N THR A 22 -58.75 4.57 -33.18
CA THR A 22 -59.92 5.42 -33.50
C THR A 22 -59.47 6.76 -34.01
N HIS A 23 -60.25 7.20 -34.99
CA HIS A 23 -60.08 8.38 -35.89
C HIS A 23 -60.10 9.74 -35.18
N ALA A 24 -59.36 10.65 -35.76
CA ALA A 24 -59.35 12.10 -35.46
C ALA A 24 -60.60 12.82 -36.05
N PRO A 25 -60.92 13.98 -35.49
CA PRO A 25 -61.48 15.06 -36.28
C PRO A 25 -60.55 16.28 -36.37
N THR A 26 -60.49 16.82 -37.56
CA THR A 26 -59.85 18.07 -38.00
C THR A 26 -60.49 19.29 -37.32
N ALA A 27 -59.67 20.23 -36.84
CA ALA A 27 -60.10 21.61 -36.50
C ALA A 27 -58.97 22.60 -36.84
N PRO A 28 -59.26 23.91 -36.96
CA PRO A 28 -58.69 24.74 -38.01
C PRO A 28 -57.42 25.52 -37.61
N LEU A 29 -56.72 25.97 -38.67
CA LEU A 29 -55.58 26.89 -38.63
C LEU A 29 -55.93 28.20 -37.91
N LEU A 30 -55.19 28.55 -36.86
CA LEU A 30 -55.00 29.88 -36.38
C LEU A 30 -53.55 30.34 -36.58
N THR A 31 -53.43 31.44 -37.30
CA THR A 31 -52.21 32.14 -37.64
C THR A 31 -51.62 32.88 -36.45
N GLY A 32 -50.29 32.76 -36.28
CA GLY A 32 -49.45 33.87 -35.82
C GLY A 32 -49.24 33.98 -34.30
N SER A 33 -48.01 33.65 -33.88
CA SER A 33 -47.35 34.39 -32.80
C SER A 33 -45.82 34.25 -32.90
N PRO A 34 -45.07 35.28 -32.52
CA PRO A 34 -43.65 35.40 -32.80
C PRO A 34 -42.79 34.83 -31.70
N GLY A 35 -41.68 34.24 -32.09
CA GLY A 35 -40.44 34.25 -31.31
C GLY A 35 -40.43 33.41 -30.03
N ALA A 36 -40.39 32.06 -30.15
CA ALA A 36 -39.81 31.27 -29.10
C ALA A 36 -38.28 31.42 -29.20
N SER A 37 -37.70 32.16 -28.25
CA SER A 37 -36.28 32.18 -27.98
C SER A 37 -35.84 30.74 -27.61
N THR A 38 -35.20 30.06 -28.54
CA THR A 38 -34.54 28.80 -28.24
C THR A 38 -33.29 29.11 -27.42
N GLN A 39 -33.41 29.12 -26.08
CA GLN A 39 -32.22 29.00 -25.22
C GLN A 39 -31.55 27.68 -25.59
N PRO A 40 -30.22 27.71 -25.89
CA PRO A 40 -29.48 26.48 -26.06
C PRO A 40 -29.60 25.64 -24.76
N PRO A 41 -29.65 24.29 -24.88
CA PRO A 41 -29.71 23.47 -23.68
C PRO A 41 -28.47 23.77 -22.81
N PRO A 42 -28.60 23.73 -21.48
CA PRO A 42 -27.49 24.00 -20.58
C PRO A 42 -26.32 23.10 -21.00
N THR A 43 -25.21 23.75 -21.28
CA THR A 43 -23.96 23.04 -21.63
C THR A 43 -23.63 22.13 -20.45
N ALA A 44 -23.63 20.83 -20.65
CA ALA A 44 -23.22 19.88 -19.63
C ALA A 44 -21.82 20.29 -19.16
N THR A 45 -21.70 20.70 -17.91
CA THR A 45 -20.41 21.02 -17.27
C THR A 45 -19.54 19.79 -17.39
N ALA A 46 -18.35 19.93 -17.95
CA ALA A 46 -17.37 18.84 -17.98
C ALA A 46 -17.17 18.31 -16.55
N PRO A 47 -17.02 16.99 -16.38
CA PRO A 47 -16.78 16.42 -15.06
C PRO A 47 -15.51 17.06 -14.45
N PRO A 48 -15.47 17.25 -13.12
CA PRO A 48 -14.31 17.82 -12.44
C PRO A 48 -13.05 16.98 -12.74
N SER A 49 -11.89 17.65 -12.79
CA SER A 49 -10.61 16.93 -12.97
C SER A 49 -10.37 15.95 -11.79
N ALA A 50 -9.58 14.92 -12.04
CA ALA A 50 -9.22 13.94 -11.01
C ALA A 50 -8.57 14.61 -9.78
N SER A 51 -7.77 15.66 -9.99
CA SER A 51 -7.16 16.45 -8.92
C SER A 51 -8.21 17.15 -8.04
N VAL A 52 -9.21 17.80 -8.63
CA VAL A 52 -10.30 18.46 -7.86
C VAL A 52 -11.10 17.45 -7.03
N VAL A 53 -11.33 16.25 -7.57
CA VAL A 53 -11.98 15.16 -6.82
C VAL A 53 -11.11 14.70 -5.66
N ALA A 54 -9.80 14.53 -5.89
CA ALA A 54 -8.84 14.11 -4.89
C ALA A 54 -8.64 15.15 -3.77
N ASP A 55 -8.75 16.46 -4.08
CA ASP A 55 -8.77 17.52 -3.07
C ASP A 55 -9.92 17.33 -2.07
N GLY A 56 -11.11 16.95 -2.56
CA GLY A 56 -12.24 16.61 -1.69
C GLY A 56 -11.93 15.44 -0.76
N TRP A 57 -11.22 14.42 -1.22
CA TRP A 57 -10.81 13.30 -0.36
C TRP A 57 -9.79 13.73 0.71
N ARG A 58 -8.85 14.59 0.36
CA ARG A 58 -7.86 15.16 1.32
C ARG A 58 -8.55 16.00 2.40
N ILE A 59 -9.45 16.90 2.02
CA ILE A 59 -10.24 17.74 2.95
C ILE A 59 -11.02 16.86 3.95
N HIS A 60 -11.49 15.69 3.51
CA HIS A 60 -12.23 14.76 4.35
C HIS A 60 -11.36 13.66 4.99
N HIS A 61 -10.06 13.75 4.91
CA HIS A 61 -9.09 12.78 5.46
C HIS A 61 -9.45 11.35 5.07
N LEU A 62 -9.71 11.09 3.78
CA LEU A 62 -10.07 9.75 3.31
C LEU A 62 -8.85 8.91 2.93
N LEU A 63 -7.70 9.52 2.66
CA LEU A 63 -6.51 8.85 2.18
C LEU A 63 -5.92 7.93 3.26
N VAL A 64 -5.34 6.83 2.82
CA VAL A 64 -4.69 5.83 3.67
C VAL A 64 -3.24 5.67 3.23
N ASP A 65 -2.30 5.93 4.12
CA ASP A 65 -0.89 5.58 3.90
C ASP A 65 -0.63 4.18 4.46
N LEU A 66 -0.42 3.20 3.57
CA LEU A 66 -0.24 1.80 3.97
C LEU A 66 1.19 1.48 4.45
N HIS A 67 2.13 2.41 4.33
CA HIS A 67 3.53 2.16 4.63
C HIS A 67 4.16 3.32 5.38
N THR A 68 4.07 3.29 6.68
CA THR A 68 4.70 4.26 7.57
C THR A 68 5.46 3.55 8.69
N HIS A 69 6.39 4.27 9.31
CA HIS A 69 7.16 3.80 10.45
C HIS A 69 7.17 4.89 11.53
N VAL A 70 6.36 4.74 12.56
CA VAL A 70 6.25 5.72 13.63
C VAL A 70 6.56 5.03 14.96
N GLU A 71 7.61 5.49 15.63
CA GLU A 71 7.86 5.05 17.00
C GLU A 71 6.76 5.58 17.92
N ALA A 72 6.19 4.71 18.72
CA ALA A 72 5.08 5.06 19.58
C ALA A 72 5.55 5.82 20.84
N THR A 73 5.89 7.09 20.67
CA THR A 73 6.01 8.07 21.73
C THR A 73 4.94 9.17 21.57
N PRO A 74 4.55 9.88 22.64
CA PRO A 74 3.58 10.98 22.52
C PRO A 74 3.99 12.03 21.48
N GLU A 75 5.27 12.37 21.46
CA GLU A 75 5.85 13.40 20.58
C GLU A 75 5.85 12.95 19.12
N HIS A 76 6.28 11.73 18.82
CA HIS A 76 6.36 11.19 17.48
C HIS A 76 4.96 10.94 16.88
N LEU A 77 4.02 10.42 17.68
CA LEU A 77 2.64 10.28 17.28
C LEU A 77 1.99 11.63 16.96
N ALA A 78 2.21 12.65 17.79
CA ALA A 78 1.69 14.00 17.56
C ALA A 78 2.29 14.62 16.29
N GLN A 79 3.60 14.46 16.05
CA GLN A 79 4.27 14.96 14.84
C GLN A 79 3.72 14.26 13.58
N ALA A 80 3.59 12.94 13.61
CA ALA A 80 3.03 12.19 12.48
C ALA A 80 1.59 12.61 12.19
N VAL A 81 0.73 12.70 13.20
CA VAL A 81 -0.65 13.14 13.06
C VAL A 81 -0.73 14.57 12.50
N GLY A 82 0.09 15.50 13.00
CA GLY A 82 0.14 16.87 12.48
C GLY A 82 0.48 16.92 11.00
N THR A 83 1.46 16.12 10.54
CA THR A 83 1.77 15.98 9.12
C THR A 83 0.59 15.40 8.34
N PHE A 84 0.00 14.30 8.83
CA PHE A 84 -1.13 13.64 8.16
C PHE A 84 -2.34 14.55 8.02
N ASP A 85 -2.64 15.36 9.05
CA ASP A 85 -3.73 16.34 9.00
C ASP A 85 -3.47 17.41 7.93
N ALA A 86 -2.23 17.88 7.83
CA ALA A 86 -1.87 18.89 6.84
C ALA A 86 -1.99 18.40 5.38
N VAL A 87 -1.91 17.07 5.13
CA VAL A 87 -1.90 16.50 3.78
C VAL A 87 -3.13 15.63 3.47
N GLY A 88 -4.06 15.46 4.42
CA GLY A 88 -5.32 14.74 4.22
C GLY A 88 -5.23 13.22 4.36
N ILE A 89 -4.20 12.68 5.04
CA ILE A 89 -4.11 11.28 5.43
C ILE A 89 -5.00 11.06 6.65
N GLY A 90 -6.02 10.21 6.52
CA GLY A 90 -6.92 9.86 7.62
C GLY A 90 -6.40 8.72 8.49
N VAL A 91 -5.81 7.71 7.85
CA VAL A 91 -5.31 6.50 8.50
C VAL A 91 -3.91 6.18 7.97
N ALA A 92 -3.01 5.84 8.87
CA ALA A 92 -1.67 5.34 8.54
C ALA A 92 -1.49 3.91 9.08
N VAL A 93 -0.90 3.03 8.27
CA VAL A 93 -0.48 1.71 8.72
C VAL A 93 0.96 1.79 9.20
N ASN A 94 1.14 1.64 10.51
CA ASN A 94 2.46 1.59 11.12
C ASN A 94 3.04 0.18 11.03
N LEU A 95 4.06 0.02 10.19
CA LEU A 95 4.73 -1.26 9.98
C LEU A 95 5.78 -1.58 11.06
N SER A 96 5.98 -0.68 12.02
CA SER A 96 6.90 -0.82 13.16
C SER A 96 6.16 -1.04 14.49
N GLY A 97 5.01 -1.74 14.48
CA GLY A 97 4.23 -1.99 15.68
C GLY A 97 4.96 -2.80 16.75
N GLY A 98 5.98 -3.58 16.36
CA GLY A 98 6.85 -4.31 17.29
C GLY A 98 6.53 -5.80 17.42
N ILE A 99 7.35 -6.50 18.21
CA ILE A 99 7.20 -7.94 18.50
C ILE A 99 6.22 -8.15 19.67
N VAL A 100 5.59 -9.32 19.69
CA VAL A 100 4.63 -9.72 20.73
C VAL A 100 5.27 -10.51 21.87
N THR A 101 6.55 -10.83 21.76
CA THR A 101 7.31 -11.56 22.79
C THR A 101 7.50 -10.67 24.03
N HIS A 102 7.21 -11.21 25.19
CA HIS A 102 7.37 -10.52 26.48
C HIS A 102 8.80 -10.65 27.02
N GLU A 103 9.27 -9.61 27.67
CA GLU A 103 10.49 -9.62 28.48
C GLU A 103 10.12 -9.66 29.96
N GLY A 104 10.00 -10.86 30.51
CA GLY A 104 9.50 -11.05 31.87
C GLY A 104 8.02 -10.66 31.98
N ASP A 105 7.65 -9.93 33.04
CA ASP A 105 6.26 -9.52 33.30
C ASP A 105 5.86 -8.21 32.62
N ARG A 106 6.71 -7.64 31.76
CA ARG A 106 6.40 -6.39 31.06
C ARG A 106 5.56 -6.65 29.78
N PRO A 107 4.62 -5.75 29.47
CA PRO A 107 3.94 -5.81 28.18
C PRO A 107 4.94 -5.85 27.02
N SER A 108 4.62 -6.60 25.97
CA SER A 108 5.44 -6.68 24.75
C SER A 108 5.59 -5.30 24.07
N ALA A 109 6.55 -5.17 23.16
CA ALA A 109 6.70 -3.95 22.39
C ALA A 109 5.41 -3.61 21.62
N PHE A 110 4.77 -4.63 21.00
CA PHE A 110 3.52 -4.45 20.29
C PHE A 110 2.39 -3.93 21.17
N GLU A 111 2.20 -4.51 22.36
CA GLU A 111 1.17 -4.07 23.32
C GLU A 111 1.36 -2.61 23.75
N ARG A 112 2.60 -2.23 24.07
CA ARG A 112 2.90 -0.84 24.45
C ARG A 112 2.61 0.13 23.31
N ASN A 113 3.12 -0.16 22.11
CA ASN A 113 2.99 0.71 20.94
C ASN A 113 1.52 0.88 20.56
N LYS A 114 0.81 -0.24 20.42
CA LYS A 114 -0.62 -0.20 20.09
C LYS A 114 -1.47 0.51 21.13
N SER A 115 -1.27 0.22 22.42
CA SER A 115 -2.00 0.88 23.50
C SER A 115 -1.77 2.38 23.53
N LEU A 116 -0.55 2.84 23.23
CA LEU A 116 -0.23 4.26 23.19
C LEU A 116 -0.87 4.95 21.97
N ALA A 117 -0.75 4.35 20.78
CA ALA A 117 -1.35 4.87 19.57
C ALA A 117 -2.89 4.94 19.68
N ASP A 118 -3.54 3.88 20.13
CA ASP A 118 -5.00 3.83 20.34
C ASP A 118 -5.50 4.90 21.32
N ARG A 119 -4.72 5.18 22.36
CA ARG A 119 -5.08 6.18 23.38
C ARG A 119 -4.87 7.61 22.91
N LEU A 120 -3.74 7.91 22.27
CA LEU A 120 -3.35 9.27 21.91
C LEU A 120 -3.85 9.72 20.54
N SER A 121 -4.06 8.78 19.65
CA SER A 121 -4.45 9.03 18.25
C SER A 121 -5.51 8.02 17.80
N PRO A 122 -6.67 7.94 18.46
CA PRO A 122 -7.67 6.90 18.21
C PRO A 122 -8.13 6.89 16.74
N GLY A 123 -8.02 5.72 16.12
CA GLY A 123 -8.43 5.51 14.73
C GLY A 123 -7.48 6.09 13.67
N ARG A 124 -6.33 6.67 14.05
CA ARG A 124 -5.35 7.23 13.13
C ARG A 124 -4.28 6.24 12.69
N PHE A 125 -3.97 5.27 13.53
CA PHE A 125 -2.97 4.24 13.26
C PHE A 125 -3.57 2.85 13.23
N VAL A 126 -3.02 2.03 12.34
CA VAL A 126 -3.28 0.59 12.24
C VAL A 126 -1.93 -0.10 12.42
N GLU A 127 -1.79 -0.90 13.48
CA GLU A 127 -0.50 -1.49 13.84
C GLU A 127 -0.31 -2.86 13.20
N TYR A 128 0.83 -3.05 12.51
CA TYR A 128 1.31 -4.35 12.05
C TYR A 128 2.36 -4.89 13.01
N MET A 129 2.25 -6.16 13.36
CA MET A 129 3.24 -6.83 14.20
C MET A 129 4.50 -7.23 13.42
N ASN A 130 5.57 -7.48 14.17
CA ASN A 130 6.84 -8.02 13.65
C ASN A 130 7.14 -9.35 14.34
N LEU A 131 7.92 -10.24 13.69
CA LEU A 131 8.36 -11.50 14.28
C LEU A 131 9.64 -11.33 15.10
N ASP A 132 9.67 -11.99 16.25
CA ASP A 132 10.90 -12.25 17.00
C ASP A 132 11.56 -13.53 16.49
N TYR A 133 12.76 -13.39 15.95
CA TYR A 133 13.58 -14.51 15.42
C TYR A 133 14.49 -15.15 16.46
N ALA A 134 14.42 -14.73 17.74
CA ALA A 134 15.20 -15.35 18.80
C ALA A 134 14.96 -16.87 18.86
N GLY A 135 16.03 -17.64 18.95
CA GLY A 135 15.96 -19.10 18.98
C GLY A 135 15.57 -19.73 17.65
N TRP A 136 15.91 -19.12 16.51
CA TRP A 136 15.70 -19.68 15.16
C TRP A 136 16.16 -21.14 15.03
N ASP A 137 17.30 -21.49 15.66
CA ASP A 137 17.89 -22.82 15.55
C ASP A 137 17.22 -23.87 16.45
N ALA A 138 16.30 -23.46 17.32
CA ALA A 138 15.55 -24.40 18.14
C ALA A 138 14.55 -25.21 17.30
N PRO A 139 14.33 -26.50 17.61
CA PRO A 139 13.46 -27.37 16.83
C PRO A 139 11.98 -26.93 16.81
N ASP A 140 11.55 -26.17 17.82
CA ASP A 140 10.19 -25.67 18.01
C ASP A 140 9.99 -24.25 17.47
N PHE A 141 10.93 -23.70 16.70
CA PHE A 141 10.82 -22.33 16.20
C PHE A 141 9.56 -22.11 15.35
N ALA A 142 9.21 -23.06 14.49
CA ALA A 142 8.04 -22.95 13.62
C ALA A 142 6.73 -22.81 14.44
N GLU A 143 6.59 -23.62 15.50
CA GLU A 143 5.44 -23.56 16.41
C GLU A 143 5.40 -22.24 17.17
N ARG A 144 6.57 -21.76 17.63
CA ARG A 144 6.66 -20.46 18.33
C ARG A 144 6.38 -19.29 17.40
N ALA A 145 6.76 -19.37 16.12
CA ALA A 145 6.43 -18.36 15.13
C ALA A 145 4.90 -18.28 14.92
N VAL A 146 4.22 -19.42 14.80
CA VAL A 146 2.75 -19.48 14.71
C VAL A 146 2.11 -18.92 15.99
N ALA A 147 2.61 -19.29 17.17
CA ALA A 147 2.10 -18.76 18.44
C ALA A 147 2.25 -17.23 18.55
N GLN A 148 3.32 -16.65 18.02
CA GLN A 148 3.47 -15.19 17.94
C GLN A 148 2.41 -14.56 17.01
N ILE A 149 2.09 -15.19 15.88
CA ILE A 149 1.03 -14.71 14.98
C ILE A 149 -0.34 -14.76 15.66
N ASP A 150 -0.66 -15.85 16.35
CA ASP A 150 -1.90 -15.98 17.11
C ASP A 150 -2.02 -14.93 18.23
N GLU A 151 -0.95 -14.70 18.95
CA GLU A 151 -0.91 -13.67 19.98
C GLU A 151 -1.05 -12.27 19.38
N GLY A 152 -0.37 -11.96 18.27
CA GLY A 152 -0.54 -10.70 17.57
C GLY A 152 -1.98 -10.46 17.14
N ALA A 153 -2.63 -11.47 16.57
CA ALA A 153 -4.04 -11.41 16.20
C ALA A 153 -4.94 -11.16 17.41
N ARG A 154 -4.68 -11.84 18.55
CA ARG A 154 -5.39 -11.63 19.83
C ARG A 154 -5.23 -10.23 20.38
N LEU A 155 -4.04 -9.66 20.26
CA LEU A 155 -3.71 -8.30 20.68
C LEU A 155 -4.22 -7.22 19.70
N GLY A 156 -4.78 -7.62 18.56
CA GLY A 156 -5.37 -6.72 17.58
C GLY A 156 -4.40 -6.20 16.52
N ALA A 157 -3.34 -6.94 16.21
CA ALA A 157 -2.52 -6.67 15.05
C ALA A 157 -3.38 -6.77 13.78
N ALA A 158 -3.29 -5.76 12.92
CA ALA A 158 -4.07 -5.72 11.70
C ALA A 158 -3.38 -6.43 10.53
N GLY A 159 -2.10 -6.67 10.62
CA GLY A 159 -1.27 -7.36 9.65
C GLY A 159 0.11 -7.66 10.22
N PHE A 160 0.97 -8.14 9.35
CA PHE A 160 2.34 -8.54 9.66
C PHE A 160 3.34 -7.82 8.75
N LYS A 161 4.46 -7.34 9.32
CA LYS A 161 5.56 -6.78 8.53
C LYS A 161 6.81 -7.63 8.66
N GLU A 162 7.31 -8.09 7.52
CA GLU A 162 8.68 -8.58 7.42
C GLU A 162 9.58 -7.51 6.81
N PHE A 163 10.63 -7.17 7.55
CA PHE A 163 11.69 -6.28 7.06
C PHE A 163 12.69 -7.04 6.19
N LYS A 164 13.54 -6.34 5.47
CA LYS A 164 14.63 -6.93 4.65
C LYS A 164 15.73 -7.62 5.48
N ARG A 165 15.33 -8.32 6.55
CA ARG A 165 16.27 -9.01 7.43
C ARG A 165 16.66 -10.39 6.91
N LEU A 166 15.68 -11.09 6.34
CA LEU A 166 15.85 -12.42 5.78
C LEU A 166 16.55 -12.33 4.42
N GLY A 167 17.62 -13.07 4.28
CA GLY A 167 18.49 -13.04 3.11
C GLY A 167 19.61 -12.00 3.15
N LEU A 168 19.54 -11.00 4.05
CA LEU A 168 20.54 -9.92 4.11
C LEU A 168 21.24 -9.76 5.47
N TYR A 169 20.55 -9.96 6.59
CA TYR A 169 21.10 -9.64 7.90
C TYR A 169 21.05 -10.78 8.91
N LEU A 170 19.91 -11.47 9.02
CA LEU A 170 19.75 -12.53 10.02
C LEU A 170 20.49 -13.78 9.61
N ARG A 171 21.18 -14.40 10.58
CA ARG A 171 21.97 -15.61 10.38
C ARG A 171 21.64 -16.66 11.43
N ASP A 172 21.74 -17.92 11.04
CA ASP A 172 21.68 -19.05 11.96
C ASP A 172 22.99 -19.18 12.78
N GLN A 173 23.03 -20.12 13.71
CA GLN A 173 24.20 -20.38 14.55
C GLN A 173 25.43 -20.83 13.77
N THR A 174 25.29 -21.27 12.51
CA THR A 174 26.38 -21.65 11.62
C THR A 174 26.91 -20.50 10.77
N GLY A 175 26.25 -19.32 10.85
CA GLY A 175 26.58 -18.11 10.10
C GLY A 175 25.94 -17.97 8.73
N HIS A 176 25.05 -18.90 8.33
CA HIS A 176 24.32 -18.79 7.08
C HIS A 176 23.14 -17.81 7.20
N LEU A 177 22.91 -17.02 6.15
CA LEU A 177 21.77 -16.11 6.08
C LEU A 177 20.45 -16.88 6.10
N LEU A 178 19.54 -16.47 6.95
CA LEU A 178 18.17 -16.99 6.97
C LEU A 178 17.44 -16.54 5.71
N LYS A 179 16.67 -17.43 5.09
CA LYS A 179 15.96 -17.14 3.84
C LYS A 179 14.47 -16.91 4.08
N ILE A 180 13.87 -16.02 3.30
CA ILE A 180 12.44 -15.75 3.37
C ILE A 180 11.58 -16.97 2.99
N ASP A 181 12.09 -17.81 2.11
CA ASP A 181 11.46 -19.03 1.60
C ASP A 181 11.88 -20.30 2.34
N ASP A 182 12.53 -20.18 3.52
CA ASP A 182 12.84 -21.32 4.37
C ASP A 182 11.55 -22.05 4.77
N PRO A 183 11.44 -23.38 4.57
CA PRO A 183 10.23 -24.13 4.93
C PRO A 183 9.83 -24.02 6.41
N LYS A 184 10.74 -23.65 7.29
CA LYS A 184 10.46 -23.40 8.70
C LYS A 184 9.48 -22.23 8.92
N LEU A 185 9.37 -21.32 7.95
CA LEU A 185 8.44 -20.18 7.97
C LEU A 185 7.08 -20.51 7.34
N ASP A 186 6.94 -21.60 6.59
CA ASP A 186 5.70 -21.95 5.88
C ASP A 186 4.49 -22.03 6.83
N PRO A 187 4.56 -22.63 8.04
CA PRO A 187 3.42 -22.63 8.95
C PRO A 187 2.95 -21.25 9.37
N MET A 188 3.88 -20.30 9.53
CA MET A 188 3.58 -18.92 9.87
C MET A 188 2.88 -18.19 8.70
N TRP A 189 3.40 -18.36 7.45
CA TRP A 189 2.76 -17.76 6.28
C TRP A 189 1.36 -18.29 6.08
N HIS A 190 1.16 -19.59 6.21
CA HIS A 190 -0.16 -20.22 6.16
C HIS A 190 -1.11 -19.66 7.23
N ARG A 191 -0.63 -19.56 8.49
CA ARG A 191 -1.44 -19.05 9.60
C ARG A 191 -1.92 -17.61 9.39
N LEU A 192 -1.06 -16.74 8.83
CA LEU A 192 -1.44 -15.37 8.46
C LEU A 192 -2.59 -15.37 7.43
N GLY A 193 -2.55 -16.29 6.47
CA GLY A 193 -3.64 -16.49 5.50
C GLY A 193 -4.95 -16.94 6.15
N GLU A 194 -4.92 -17.95 7.03
CA GLU A 194 -6.10 -18.41 7.78
C GLU A 194 -6.76 -17.30 8.60
N LEU A 195 -5.95 -16.42 9.18
CA LEU A 195 -6.43 -15.28 9.96
C LEU A 195 -6.84 -14.09 9.07
N GLY A 196 -6.60 -14.15 7.76
CA GLY A 196 -6.79 -13.04 6.84
C GLY A 196 -5.98 -11.81 7.24
N MET A 197 -4.79 -12.00 7.80
CA MET A 197 -3.84 -10.95 8.14
C MET A 197 -2.92 -10.68 6.95
N PRO A 198 -2.96 -9.51 6.32
CA PRO A 198 -2.07 -9.19 5.20
C PRO A 198 -0.62 -9.10 5.67
N VAL A 199 0.29 -9.44 4.76
CA VAL A 199 1.74 -9.43 4.97
C VAL A 199 2.38 -8.34 4.14
N SER A 200 2.95 -7.31 4.76
CA SER A 200 3.85 -6.37 4.09
C SER A 200 5.28 -6.93 4.12
N ILE A 201 5.84 -7.27 2.95
CA ILE A 201 7.09 -8.02 2.84
C ILE A 201 8.15 -7.26 2.05
N HIS A 202 9.32 -7.05 2.69
CA HIS A 202 10.49 -6.39 2.11
C HIS A 202 11.66 -7.39 2.04
N VAL A 203 12.19 -7.65 0.85
CA VAL A 203 13.29 -8.61 0.63
C VAL A 203 14.51 -8.01 -0.05
N ALA A 204 14.33 -6.98 -0.90
CA ALA A 204 15.41 -6.41 -1.70
C ALA A 204 15.27 -4.90 -1.86
N ASP A 205 16.40 -4.25 -2.06
CA ASP A 205 16.55 -2.82 -2.32
C ASP A 205 16.80 -2.54 -3.83
N PRO A 206 16.95 -1.26 -4.25
CA PRO A 206 17.30 -0.90 -5.62
C PRO A 206 18.55 -1.63 -6.13
N LYS A 207 18.60 -1.92 -7.43
CA LYS A 207 19.73 -2.60 -8.08
C LYS A 207 21.08 -1.96 -7.78
N ALA A 208 21.09 -0.63 -7.68
CA ALA A 208 22.30 0.13 -7.38
C ALA A 208 22.97 -0.26 -6.04
N PHE A 209 22.23 -0.86 -5.08
CA PHE A 209 22.81 -1.30 -3.81
C PHE A 209 23.68 -2.55 -3.96
N TRP A 210 23.59 -3.27 -5.09
CA TRP A 210 24.51 -4.34 -5.52
C TRP A 210 25.58 -3.86 -6.49
N GLY A 211 25.53 -2.58 -6.92
CA GLY A 211 26.48 -1.97 -7.82
C GLY A 211 27.78 -1.52 -7.14
N PRO A 212 28.62 -0.74 -7.83
CA PRO A 212 29.87 -0.20 -7.27
C PRO A 212 29.65 0.61 -5.99
N TYR A 213 30.55 0.49 -5.01
CA TYR A 213 30.51 1.30 -3.78
C TYR A 213 31.41 2.52 -3.94
N ASP A 214 31.05 3.41 -4.84
CA ASP A 214 31.78 4.65 -5.12
C ASP A 214 30.85 5.70 -5.78
N ARG A 215 31.44 6.86 -6.13
CA ARG A 215 30.71 8.00 -6.72
C ARG A 215 30.09 7.74 -8.10
N SER A 216 30.42 6.66 -8.76
CA SER A 216 29.79 6.27 -10.03
C SER A 216 28.40 5.64 -9.84
N ASN A 217 28.08 5.24 -8.60
CA ASN A 217 26.78 4.69 -8.25
C ASN A 217 25.73 5.80 -8.18
N GLU A 218 24.62 5.64 -8.88
CA GLU A 218 23.53 6.63 -8.88
C GLU A 218 22.93 6.87 -7.47
N ARG A 219 23.08 5.91 -6.56
CA ARG A 219 22.65 5.96 -5.16
C ARG A 219 23.76 6.32 -4.18
N TRP A 220 24.89 6.83 -4.67
CA TRP A 220 26.04 7.10 -3.83
C TRP A 220 25.73 8.04 -2.66
N THR A 221 24.89 9.05 -2.86
CA THR A 221 24.53 10.00 -1.79
C THR A 221 23.85 9.29 -0.63
N GLU A 222 23.05 8.29 -0.90
CA GLU A 222 22.37 7.46 0.10
C GLU A 222 23.33 6.41 0.70
N LEU A 223 24.04 5.65 -0.14
CA LEU A 223 24.91 4.56 0.27
C LEU A 223 26.11 5.00 1.12
N LYS A 224 26.70 6.19 0.84
CA LYS A 224 27.80 6.71 1.67
C LYS A 224 27.39 6.96 3.12
N ASP A 225 26.11 7.32 3.35
CA ASP A 225 25.55 7.57 4.67
C ASP A 225 25.03 6.29 5.33
N HIS A 226 24.75 5.25 4.51
CA HIS A 226 24.28 3.93 4.94
C HIS A 226 25.15 2.78 4.40
N PRO A 227 26.42 2.65 4.85
CA PRO A 227 27.33 1.61 4.34
C PRO A 227 26.78 0.18 4.47
N SER A 228 25.96 -0.07 5.48
CA SER A 228 25.30 -1.37 5.70
C SER A 228 24.23 -1.71 4.68
N TRP A 229 23.82 -0.77 3.82
CA TRP A 229 22.84 -1.00 2.75
C TRP A 229 23.52 -1.41 1.43
N TRP A 230 24.85 -1.43 1.38
CA TRP A 230 25.57 -1.91 0.21
C TRP A 230 25.73 -3.44 0.27
N PHE A 231 25.23 -4.12 -0.74
CA PHE A 231 25.18 -5.57 -0.86
C PHE A 231 26.01 -6.11 -2.01
N GLY A 232 26.94 -5.30 -2.55
CA GLY A 232 27.77 -5.67 -3.70
C GLY A 232 28.93 -6.65 -3.39
N ASP A 233 29.08 -7.11 -2.15
CA ASP A 233 30.06 -8.11 -1.75
C ASP A 233 29.46 -9.53 -1.88
N PRO A 234 29.76 -10.30 -2.94
CA PRO A 234 29.16 -11.60 -3.18
C PRO A 234 29.60 -12.68 -2.16
N THR A 235 30.61 -12.38 -1.34
CA THR A 235 31.01 -13.29 -0.24
C THR A 235 30.12 -13.17 0.98
N LYS A 236 29.35 -12.09 1.08
CA LYS A 236 28.49 -11.78 2.23
C LYS A 236 27.00 -11.82 1.91
N TYR A 237 26.65 -11.46 0.69
CA TYR A 237 25.26 -11.28 0.27
C TYR A 237 24.94 -12.06 -1.01
N PRO A 238 23.72 -12.57 -1.14
CA PRO A 238 23.27 -13.23 -2.36
C PRO A 238 23.07 -12.20 -3.49
N PRO A 239 23.03 -12.65 -4.76
CA PRO A 239 22.52 -11.85 -5.84
C PRO A 239 21.10 -11.34 -5.53
N ARG A 240 20.80 -10.14 -5.98
CA ARG A 240 19.47 -9.52 -5.79
C ARG A 240 18.34 -10.38 -6.37
N GLU A 241 18.57 -10.97 -7.51
CA GLU A 241 17.65 -11.85 -8.22
C GLU A 241 17.25 -13.07 -7.41
N ASP A 242 18.16 -13.61 -6.58
CA ASP A 242 17.87 -14.74 -5.68
C ASP A 242 16.85 -14.36 -4.60
N LEU A 243 16.92 -13.12 -4.10
CA LEU A 243 15.96 -12.59 -3.13
C LEU A 243 14.57 -12.42 -3.75
N LEU A 244 14.50 -11.88 -4.99
CA LEU A 244 13.25 -11.74 -5.72
C LEU A 244 12.65 -13.10 -6.07
N ALA A 245 13.47 -14.06 -6.46
CA ALA A 245 13.02 -15.44 -6.71
C ALA A 245 12.52 -16.12 -5.43
N ALA A 246 13.16 -15.86 -4.28
CA ALA A 246 12.71 -16.37 -2.98
C ALA A 246 11.33 -15.75 -2.60
N LEU A 247 11.14 -14.46 -2.83
CA LEU A 247 9.84 -13.79 -2.64
C LEU A 247 8.75 -14.43 -3.50
N GLU A 248 9.03 -14.61 -4.79
CA GLU A 248 8.09 -15.25 -5.72
C GLU A 248 7.69 -16.67 -5.25
N ARG A 249 8.66 -17.47 -4.77
CA ARG A 249 8.37 -18.81 -4.23
C ARG A 249 7.46 -18.78 -3.00
N VAL A 250 7.64 -17.82 -2.10
CA VAL A 250 6.75 -17.65 -0.93
C VAL A 250 5.35 -17.28 -1.37
N VAL A 251 5.20 -16.27 -2.23
CA VAL A 251 3.88 -15.83 -2.73
C VAL A 251 3.15 -16.96 -3.45
N ALA A 252 3.87 -17.72 -4.30
CA ALA A 252 3.30 -18.85 -5.04
C ALA A 252 2.88 -20.03 -4.14
N ARG A 253 3.63 -20.26 -3.04
CA ARG A 253 3.41 -21.39 -2.13
C ARG A 253 2.25 -21.18 -1.16
N HIS A 254 1.88 -19.92 -0.91
CA HIS A 254 0.84 -19.53 0.05
C HIS A 254 -0.27 -18.69 -0.63
N PRO A 255 -1.07 -19.29 -1.54
CA PRO A 255 -2.10 -18.55 -2.29
C PRO A 255 -3.23 -18.02 -1.41
N GLU A 256 -3.43 -18.57 -0.20
CA GLU A 256 -4.39 -18.11 0.80
C GLU A 256 -3.96 -16.84 1.54
N THR A 257 -2.66 -16.50 1.48
CA THR A 257 -2.08 -15.35 2.18
C THR A 257 -1.95 -14.17 1.24
N THR A 258 -2.46 -13.01 1.61
CA THR A 258 -2.29 -11.78 0.83
C THR A 258 -0.96 -11.13 1.17
N PHE A 259 -0.08 -11.02 0.17
CA PHE A 259 1.22 -10.37 0.29
C PHE A 259 1.20 -8.99 -0.36
N VAL A 260 1.51 -7.95 0.40
CA VAL A 260 1.90 -6.64 -0.10
C VAL A 260 3.42 -6.66 -0.26
N CYS A 261 3.89 -6.91 -1.48
CA CYS A 261 5.30 -6.86 -1.82
C CYS A 261 5.68 -5.38 -1.93
N VAL A 262 6.24 -4.85 -0.83
CA VAL A 262 6.46 -3.41 -0.66
C VAL A 262 7.46 -2.86 -1.69
N HIS A 263 7.55 -1.53 -1.78
CA HIS A 263 8.49 -0.87 -2.68
C HIS A 263 8.32 -1.30 -4.15
N PHE A 264 7.07 -1.37 -4.60
CA PHE A 264 6.67 -1.78 -5.94
C PHE A 264 7.18 -3.18 -6.33
N GLY A 265 6.87 -4.16 -5.48
CA GLY A 265 7.31 -5.54 -5.67
C GLY A 265 8.79 -5.76 -5.35
N ASN A 266 9.44 -4.83 -4.63
CA ASN A 266 10.88 -4.77 -4.41
C ASN A 266 11.69 -4.64 -5.74
N ASN A 267 11.05 -4.25 -6.85
CA ASN A 267 11.67 -4.22 -8.18
C ASN A 267 11.13 -3.09 -9.09
N ALA A 268 11.03 -1.88 -8.56
CA ALA A 268 10.48 -0.71 -9.26
C ALA A 268 11.23 -0.32 -10.56
N GLU A 269 12.47 -0.79 -10.71
CA GLU A 269 13.28 -0.56 -11.91
C GLU A 269 12.90 -1.48 -13.09
N ASP A 270 12.05 -2.50 -12.87
CA ASP A 270 11.63 -3.46 -13.89
C ASP A 270 10.10 -3.61 -13.91
N LEU A 271 9.43 -2.72 -14.64
CA LEU A 271 7.97 -2.71 -14.74
C LEU A 271 7.40 -3.98 -15.39
N ASP A 272 8.15 -4.62 -16.31
CA ASP A 272 7.70 -5.85 -16.97
C ASP A 272 7.67 -7.01 -15.99
N TRP A 273 8.68 -7.08 -15.12
CA TRP A 273 8.69 -8.07 -14.06
C TRP A 273 7.52 -7.86 -13.09
N VAL A 274 7.28 -6.61 -12.64
CA VAL A 274 6.16 -6.30 -11.74
C VAL A 274 4.81 -6.64 -12.37
N ASP A 275 4.61 -6.27 -13.63
CA ASP A 275 3.40 -6.59 -14.41
C ASP A 275 3.17 -8.11 -14.46
N ALA A 276 4.21 -8.86 -14.83
CA ALA A 276 4.14 -10.32 -14.93
C ALA A 276 3.86 -11.00 -13.57
N GLN A 277 4.46 -10.50 -12.47
CA GLN A 277 4.21 -11.04 -11.14
C GLN A 277 2.77 -10.78 -10.68
N LEU A 278 2.25 -9.58 -10.92
CA LEU A 278 0.87 -9.26 -10.62
C LEU A 278 -0.12 -10.09 -11.46
N ASP A 279 0.16 -10.37 -12.73
CA ASP A 279 -0.66 -11.27 -13.54
C ASP A 279 -0.64 -12.71 -13.03
N LYS A 280 0.53 -13.18 -12.61
CA LYS A 280 0.76 -14.57 -12.20
C LYS A 280 0.19 -14.88 -10.82
N HIS A 281 0.24 -13.93 -9.88
CA HIS A 281 -0.07 -14.13 -8.47
C HIS A 281 -1.26 -13.27 -8.01
N PRO A 282 -2.48 -13.79 -7.98
CA PRO A 282 -3.66 -13.02 -7.56
C PRO A 282 -3.64 -12.58 -6.09
N ASN A 283 -2.87 -13.26 -5.24
CA ASN A 283 -2.63 -12.94 -3.84
C ASN A 283 -1.52 -11.90 -3.60
N MET A 284 -0.85 -11.44 -4.68
CA MET A 284 0.15 -10.38 -4.61
C MET A 284 -0.48 -9.00 -4.81
N GLN A 285 -0.12 -8.06 -3.96
CA GLN A 285 -0.33 -6.62 -4.10
C GLN A 285 1.01 -5.91 -3.98
N VAL A 286 1.07 -4.65 -4.37
CA VAL A 286 2.28 -3.82 -4.24
C VAL A 286 1.94 -2.46 -3.65
N ASP A 287 2.85 -1.87 -2.87
CA ASP A 287 2.79 -0.46 -2.52
C ASP A 287 3.85 0.34 -3.31
N ILE A 288 3.72 1.67 -3.30
CA ILE A 288 4.63 2.58 -4.02
C ILE A 288 5.67 3.23 -3.10
N ALA A 289 5.73 2.82 -1.85
CA ALA A 289 6.53 3.45 -0.81
C ALA A 289 8.00 3.60 -1.23
N ALA A 290 8.52 4.81 -1.07
CA ALA A 290 9.89 5.20 -1.40
C ALA A 290 10.35 4.85 -2.84
N ARG A 291 9.45 4.53 -3.76
CA ARG A 291 9.80 4.10 -5.14
C ARG A 291 9.13 4.92 -6.24
N VAL A 292 8.37 5.96 -5.91
CA VAL A 292 7.91 6.90 -6.94
C VAL A 292 9.08 7.52 -7.73
N PRO A 293 10.26 7.77 -7.15
CA PRO A 293 11.43 8.19 -7.93
C PRO A 293 11.81 7.22 -9.06
N GLU A 294 11.86 5.91 -8.80
CA GLU A 294 12.16 4.90 -9.83
C GLU A 294 11.00 4.73 -10.80
N ILE A 295 9.77 4.60 -10.29
CA ILE A 295 8.57 4.44 -11.12
C ILE A 295 8.41 5.62 -12.08
N GLY A 296 8.63 6.84 -11.60
CA GLY A 296 8.41 8.08 -12.36
C GLY A 296 9.45 8.39 -13.43
N ARG A 297 10.61 7.69 -13.44
CA ARG A 297 11.63 7.84 -14.49
C ARG A 297 11.36 6.95 -15.72
N HIS A 298 10.44 5.99 -15.62
CA HIS A 298 9.97 5.22 -16.79
C HIS A 298 9.08 6.07 -17.70
N ASP A 299 8.76 5.53 -18.89
CA ASP A 299 7.78 6.16 -19.78
C ASP A 299 6.43 6.32 -19.05
N PRO A 300 5.89 7.54 -18.92
CA PRO A 300 4.68 7.79 -18.15
C PRO A 300 3.43 7.12 -18.72
N GLY A 301 3.38 6.88 -20.03
CA GLY A 301 2.29 6.14 -20.67
C GLY A 301 2.30 4.67 -20.25
N ARG A 302 3.49 4.06 -20.17
CA ARG A 302 3.68 2.69 -19.70
C ARG A 302 3.33 2.54 -18.22
N VAL A 303 3.81 3.46 -17.38
CA VAL A 303 3.45 3.47 -15.94
C VAL A 303 1.95 3.62 -15.76
N ARG A 304 1.32 4.59 -16.47
CA ARG A 304 -0.12 4.76 -16.45
C ARG A 304 -0.87 3.48 -16.85
N ALA A 305 -0.45 2.80 -17.93
CA ALA A 305 -1.07 1.56 -18.39
C ALA A 305 -1.01 0.46 -17.33
N LEU A 306 0.12 0.33 -16.62
CA LEU A 306 0.27 -0.62 -15.51
C LEU A 306 -0.69 -0.30 -14.34
N PHE A 307 -0.79 0.97 -13.95
CA PHE A 307 -1.73 1.40 -12.92
C PHE A 307 -3.19 1.22 -13.33
N MET A 308 -3.52 1.43 -14.60
CA MET A 308 -4.87 1.17 -15.13
C MET A 308 -5.21 -0.32 -15.12
N LYS A 309 -4.24 -1.19 -15.43
CA LYS A 309 -4.40 -2.65 -15.48
C LYS A 309 -4.53 -3.24 -14.07
N HIS A 310 -3.67 -2.83 -13.14
CA HIS A 310 -3.56 -3.41 -11.80
C HIS A 310 -4.05 -2.48 -10.68
N GLY A 311 -4.85 -1.47 -11.01
CA GLY A 311 -5.31 -0.46 -10.05
C GLY A 311 -5.96 -1.02 -8.79
N ASP A 312 -6.55 -2.21 -8.84
CA ASP A 312 -7.16 -2.89 -7.68
C ASP A 312 -6.13 -3.51 -6.71
N ARG A 313 -4.84 -3.54 -7.06
CA ARG A 313 -3.76 -4.21 -6.31
C ARG A 313 -2.55 -3.32 -6.05
N ILE A 314 -2.63 -2.04 -6.42
CA ILE A 314 -1.61 -1.03 -6.12
C ILE A 314 -2.11 -0.17 -4.96
N LEU A 315 -1.27 0.01 -3.96
CA LEU A 315 -1.58 0.67 -2.70
C LEU A 315 -0.73 1.92 -2.54
N PHE A 316 -1.35 2.98 -2.03
CA PHE A 316 -0.60 4.17 -1.61
C PHE A 316 0.16 3.87 -0.32
N GLY A 317 1.42 4.22 -0.31
CA GLY A 317 2.33 4.14 0.82
C GLY A 317 3.52 5.04 0.55
N THR A 318 4.12 5.63 1.58
CA THR A 318 5.17 6.64 1.40
C THR A 318 6.53 6.26 1.97
N ASP A 319 6.57 5.34 2.93
CA ASP A 319 7.73 5.11 3.79
C ASP A 319 8.09 6.35 4.63
N PHE A 320 7.06 7.12 5.01
CA PHE A 320 7.18 8.21 5.98
C PHE A 320 7.55 7.65 7.34
N GLN A 321 8.60 8.20 7.96
CA GLN A 321 9.11 7.68 9.21
C GLN A 321 9.28 8.79 10.23
N VAL A 322 8.92 8.51 11.49
CA VAL A 322 9.17 9.37 12.65
C VAL A 322 9.75 8.53 13.78
N TYR A 323 11.03 8.71 14.00
CA TYR A 323 11.80 8.21 15.13
C TYR A 323 12.48 9.42 15.81
N ASP A 324 13.72 9.30 16.29
CA ASP A 324 14.51 10.45 16.77
C ASP A 324 14.58 11.58 15.74
N ARG A 325 14.33 11.26 14.47
CA ARG A 325 14.23 12.22 13.36
C ARG A 325 13.16 11.78 12.37
N MET A 326 12.56 12.76 11.68
CA MET A 326 11.70 12.50 10.52
C MET A 326 12.53 12.04 9.33
N THR A 327 11.97 11.10 8.53
CA THR A 327 12.54 10.63 7.27
C THR A 327 11.43 10.53 6.21
N LEU A 328 11.71 10.99 4.99
CA LEU A 328 10.76 11.10 3.89
C LEU A 328 11.10 10.10 2.78
N GLY A 329 10.67 8.84 2.94
CA GLY A 329 10.96 7.71 2.05
C GLY A 329 12.39 7.18 2.17
N SER A 330 13.38 8.04 2.31
CA SER A 330 14.76 7.72 2.64
C SER A 330 15.42 8.97 3.22
N GLY A 331 16.53 8.80 3.96
CA GLY A 331 17.25 9.87 4.61
C GLY A 331 18.75 9.62 4.64
N GLY A 332 19.49 10.57 5.13
CA GLY A 332 20.95 10.50 5.28
C GLY A 332 21.44 11.31 6.48
N SER A 333 22.73 11.60 6.53
CA SER A 333 23.39 12.31 7.64
C SER A 333 23.11 13.83 7.67
N GLY A 334 22.42 14.37 6.64
CA GLY A 334 22.04 15.79 6.58
C GLY A 334 21.04 16.21 7.69
N PRO A 335 20.67 17.51 7.75
CA PRO A 335 19.65 17.98 8.67
C PRO A 335 18.34 17.19 8.50
N PRO A 336 17.57 16.93 9.59
CA PRO A 336 16.27 16.30 9.46
C PRO A 336 15.32 17.20 8.66
N PRO A 337 14.38 16.60 7.89
CA PRO A 337 13.31 17.36 7.24
C PRO A 337 12.45 18.10 8.27
N THR A 338 11.91 19.25 7.82
CA THR A 338 10.91 20.03 8.57
C THR A 338 9.51 19.56 8.24
N ASP A 339 8.50 20.02 9.00
CA ASP A 339 7.08 19.76 8.69
C ASP A 339 6.70 20.32 7.30
N ALA A 340 7.29 21.43 6.87
CA ALA A 340 7.07 21.97 5.52
C ALA A 340 7.64 21.05 4.43
N ASP A 341 8.82 20.47 4.65
CA ASP A 341 9.40 19.47 3.73
C ASP A 341 8.52 18.21 3.65
N ALA A 342 7.92 17.81 4.76
CA ALA A 342 6.98 16.69 4.78
C ALA A 342 5.73 17.00 3.95
N VAL A 343 5.14 18.18 4.07
CA VAL A 343 4.01 18.61 3.23
C VAL A 343 4.39 18.60 1.75
N GLU A 344 5.55 19.16 1.39
CA GLU A 344 6.04 19.15 -0.01
C GLU A 344 6.26 17.73 -0.53
N PHE A 345 6.79 16.83 0.31
CA PHE A 345 6.97 15.40 -0.02
C PHE A 345 5.65 14.75 -0.46
N PHE A 346 4.57 14.94 0.30
CA PHE A 346 3.25 14.42 -0.07
C PHE A 346 2.69 15.14 -1.31
N GLN A 347 2.81 16.46 -1.43
CA GLN A 347 2.37 17.21 -2.60
C GLN A 347 3.03 16.73 -3.90
N LYS A 348 4.30 16.32 -3.86
CA LYS A 348 4.98 15.71 -5.01
C LYS A 348 4.40 14.35 -5.39
N HIS A 349 3.88 13.56 -4.43
CA HIS A 349 3.11 12.36 -4.74
C HIS A 349 1.80 12.71 -5.46
N TRP A 350 1.06 13.71 -4.97
CA TRP A 350 -0.16 14.18 -5.64
C TRP A 350 0.14 14.66 -7.06
N ARG A 351 1.18 15.45 -7.24
CA ARG A 351 1.64 15.90 -8.56
C ARG A 351 1.92 14.72 -9.49
N PHE A 352 2.61 13.71 -9.01
CA PHE A 352 2.94 12.52 -9.80
C PHE A 352 1.68 11.77 -10.28
N PHE A 353 0.72 11.56 -9.41
CA PHE A 353 -0.47 10.77 -9.75
C PHE A 353 -1.53 11.54 -10.54
N GLU A 354 -1.70 12.84 -10.25
CA GLU A 354 -2.87 13.62 -10.62
C GLU A 354 -2.66 14.58 -11.80
N THR A 355 -1.41 14.79 -12.25
CA THR A 355 -1.10 15.77 -13.30
C THR A 355 -0.49 15.14 -14.54
N LYS A 356 -0.24 15.99 -15.56
CA LYS A 356 0.46 15.64 -16.81
C LYS A 356 1.89 16.19 -16.85
N ASP A 357 2.39 16.68 -15.74
CA ASP A 357 3.69 17.34 -15.66
C ASP A 357 4.84 16.42 -16.05
N ARG A 358 5.87 16.98 -16.66
CA ARG A 358 7.05 16.26 -17.14
C ARG A 358 8.33 16.86 -16.59
N GLY A 359 9.30 15.98 -16.31
CA GLY A 359 10.66 16.40 -16.01
C GLY A 359 10.79 17.23 -14.74
N PHE A 360 10.11 16.86 -13.64
CA PHE A 360 10.20 17.56 -12.36
C PHE A 360 10.99 16.75 -11.31
N ALA A 361 11.52 17.45 -10.31
CA ALA A 361 12.27 16.83 -9.21
C ALA A 361 11.36 15.90 -8.38
N HIS A 362 11.82 14.68 -8.12
CA HIS A 362 11.11 13.73 -7.29
C HIS A 362 11.14 14.10 -5.79
N MET A 363 10.39 13.37 -4.97
CA MET A 363 10.14 13.70 -3.56
C MET A 363 11.28 13.32 -2.61
N THR A 364 12.23 12.46 -3.02
CA THR A 364 13.29 11.92 -2.15
C THR A 364 14.68 12.16 -2.76
N PRO A 365 15.22 13.40 -2.72
CA PRO A 365 16.43 13.79 -3.46
C PRO A 365 17.68 12.98 -3.14
N ILE A 366 17.78 12.41 -1.92
CA ILE A 366 18.93 11.59 -1.53
C ILE A 366 19.07 10.30 -2.36
N GLN A 367 17.97 9.85 -2.97
CA GLN A 367 17.97 8.62 -3.77
C GLN A 367 18.71 8.76 -5.09
N GLY A 368 18.80 9.97 -5.64
CA GLY A 368 19.53 10.22 -6.88
C GLY A 368 19.15 11.53 -7.54
N ASP A 369 19.88 11.86 -8.60
CA ASP A 369 19.77 13.14 -9.31
C ASP A 369 19.11 12.93 -10.69
N TRP A 370 17.82 12.58 -10.69
CA TRP A 370 17.02 12.47 -11.90
C TRP A 370 15.65 13.13 -11.73
N THR A 371 14.97 13.35 -12.83
CA THR A 371 13.59 13.86 -12.87
C THR A 371 12.58 12.77 -13.14
N ILE A 372 11.33 13.00 -12.73
CA ILE A 372 10.22 12.11 -12.95
C ILE A 372 9.12 12.78 -13.78
N SER A 373 8.21 11.98 -14.32
CA SER A 373 7.06 12.45 -15.08
C SER A 373 5.76 11.92 -14.48
N ALA A 374 4.77 12.77 -14.36
CA ALA A 374 3.44 12.45 -13.83
C ALA A 374 2.63 11.55 -14.77
N ILE A 375 1.66 10.83 -14.22
CA ILE A 375 0.91 9.77 -14.94
C ILE A 375 -0.57 10.05 -15.14
N ASP A 376 -1.11 11.15 -14.60
CA ASP A 376 -2.48 11.63 -14.86
C ASP A 376 -3.55 10.52 -14.70
N LEU A 377 -3.62 9.91 -13.53
CA LEU A 377 -4.59 8.84 -13.29
C LEU A 377 -6.02 9.38 -13.23
N PRO A 378 -7.02 8.66 -13.75
CA PRO A 378 -8.42 9.03 -13.59
C PRO A 378 -8.86 8.82 -12.13
N ALA A 379 -9.91 9.55 -11.73
CA ALA A 379 -10.36 9.61 -10.33
C ALA A 379 -10.74 8.23 -9.74
N ASP A 380 -11.32 7.35 -10.54
CA ASP A 380 -11.69 6.00 -10.10
C ASP A 380 -10.47 5.12 -9.78
N VAL A 381 -9.38 5.24 -10.53
CA VAL A 381 -8.11 4.54 -10.23
C VAL A 381 -7.41 5.19 -9.05
N LEU A 382 -7.42 6.54 -8.96
CA LEU A 382 -6.89 7.26 -7.80
C LEU A 382 -7.59 6.84 -6.50
N ALA A 383 -8.93 6.71 -6.49
CA ALA A 383 -9.66 6.27 -5.32
C ALA A 383 -9.21 4.88 -4.84
N LYS A 384 -9.02 3.95 -5.78
CA LYS A 384 -8.50 2.61 -5.48
C LYS A 384 -7.12 2.68 -4.83
N VAL A 385 -6.19 3.39 -5.47
CA VAL A 385 -4.80 3.52 -4.99
C VAL A 385 -4.75 4.23 -3.63
N TYR A 386 -5.47 5.33 -3.48
CA TYR A 386 -5.37 6.21 -2.31
C TYR A 386 -6.03 5.66 -1.05
N PHE A 387 -7.12 4.88 -1.18
CA PHE A 387 -7.82 4.40 0.02
C PHE A 387 -8.68 3.14 -0.13
N GLU A 388 -9.30 2.86 -1.29
CA GLU A 388 -10.25 1.75 -1.41
C GLU A 388 -9.55 0.40 -1.26
N ASN A 389 -8.38 0.23 -1.89
CA ASN A 389 -7.60 -1.00 -1.80
C ASN A 389 -7.14 -1.26 -0.36
N ALA A 390 -6.63 -0.24 0.33
CA ALA A 390 -6.22 -0.36 1.73
C ALA A 390 -7.40 -0.73 2.65
N ARG A 391 -8.57 -0.10 2.45
CA ARG A 391 -9.80 -0.45 3.20
C ARG A 391 -10.24 -1.89 2.94
N ARG A 392 -10.20 -2.32 1.70
CA ARG A 392 -10.53 -3.71 1.32
C ARG A 392 -9.54 -4.71 1.93
N LEU A 393 -8.23 -4.41 1.86
CA LEU A 393 -7.16 -5.24 2.42
C LEU A 393 -7.29 -5.42 3.92
N LEU A 394 -7.54 -4.35 4.65
CA LEU A 394 -7.68 -4.36 6.10
C LEU A 394 -9.05 -4.89 6.57
N GLY A 395 -10.09 -4.78 5.73
CA GLY A 395 -11.42 -5.30 6.01
C GLY A 395 -11.95 -4.85 7.38
N LYS A 396 -12.28 -5.80 8.26
CA LYS A 396 -12.78 -5.54 9.62
C LYS A 396 -11.76 -4.89 10.55
N ARG A 397 -10.47 -4.89 10.19
CA ARG A 397 -9.37 -4.28 10.95
C ARG A 397 -9.16 -2.81 10.57
N PHE A 398 -9.84 -2.35 9.53
CA PHE A 398 -9.84 -0.92 9.20
C PHE A 398 -10.57 -0.15 10.31
N PRO A 399 -9.98 0.89 10.92
CA PRO A 399 -10.63 1.65 11.97
C PRO A 399 -11.91 2.27 11.44
N GLY A 400 -12.98 2.20 12.23
CA GLY A 400 -14.18 2.99 11.96
C GLY A 400 -13.81 4.47 11.85
N ARG A 401 -14.60 5.23 11.08
CA ARG A 401 -14.33 6.67 10.90
C ARG A 401 -14.15 7.30 12.28
N PRO A 402 -13.01 7.99 12.56
CA PRO A 402 -12.91 8.74 13.80
C PRO A 402 -14.08 9.70 13.88
N ALA A 403 -14.66 9.85 15.06
CA ALA A 403 -15.66 10.91 15.30
C ALA A 403 -15.00 12.23 14.88
N SER A 404 -15.68 12.99 14.02
CA SER A 404 -15.21 14.34 13.67
C SER A 404 -14.98 15.13 14.96
N PRO A 405 -13.88 15.88 15.07
CA PRO A 405 -13.59 16.68 16.25
C PRO A 405 -14.69 17.70 16.54
#